data_22badf3264ff3f1d5e774d88c9c32c22
#
_entry.id   22badf3264ff3f1d5e774d88c9c32c22
#
_cell.length_a   1.000
_cell.length_b   1.000
_cell.length_c   1.000
_cell.angle_alpha   90.00
_cell.angle_beta   90.00
_cell.angle_gamma   90.00
#
_symmetry.space_group_name_H-M   'P 1'
#
loop_
_entity.id
_entity.type
_entity.pdbx_description
1 polymer ?
#
loop_
_entity_poly.entity_id
_entity_poly.type
_entity_poly.pdbx_seq_one_letter_code
_entity_poly.pdbx_strand_id
1 'polypeptide(L)'
;FGDIDSGVWPEHPSFADLGNLDAPPAPAGGGSRECNYGDNPLTPAVDVFACQNKLIGGAHFTDFYDSFVGDDPTAGTARDSNGHGTHTASTSAGNIVDHAVVQGVDRGRIQGLAPGAWVMEYKVCGPGGCYPVDVTRAVEQAILDGVDVINYSISGGDQPFTDPVELAFLDAYAANVVVSASAGNSGPGAQTADHLSPWTITVGASTQDRMWLTDLNLTAGNGDTYTVEGTSIVGEGIDSPLPVVMAGSTPGYNDTLCLTPAPPGLFEGKIVACERGPNRVLKGFNVMQGGAEGMILYNPSL
;
A
#
# COMPACT_ATOMS: atom_id res chain seq x y z
N PHE A 1 18.30 -2.31 0.74
CA PHE A 1 17.17 -1.40 0.65
C PHE A 1 16.26 -1.65 1.84
N GLY A 2 15.94 -0.60 2.59
CA GLY A 2 14.97 -0.60 3.69
C GLY A 2 13.71 0.15 3.31
N ASP A 3 12.54 -0.45 3.52
CA ASP A 3 11.24 0.22 3.42
C ASP A 3 10.71 0.48 4.82
N ILE A 4 10.40 1.74 5.13
CA ILE A 4 9.79 2.12 6.41
C ILE A 4 8.37 2.57 6.11
N ASP A 5 7.40 1.65 6.34
CA ASP A 5 6.02 1.85 5.89
C ASP A 5 4.99 1.02 6.71
N SER A 6 3.93 0.57 6.10
CA SER A 6 2.83 -0.20 6.71
C SER A 6 3.11 -1.71 6.82
N GLY A 7 4.28 -2.16 6.44
CA GLY A 7 4.62 -3.57 6.34
C GLY A 7 4.66 -4.09 4.90
N VAL A 8 5.02 -5.34 4.74
CA VAL A 8 5.04 -6.04 3.44
C VAL A 8 4.21 -7.32 3.54
N TRP A 9 3.49 -7.67 2.47
CA TRP A 9 2.90 -8.99 2.30
C TRP A 9 3.94 -9.94 1.73
N PRO A 10 4.58 -10.78 2.55
CA PRO A 10 5.83 -11.47 2.17
C PRO A 10 5.63 -12.54 1.09
N GLU A 11 4.42 -13.09 0.96
CA GLU A 11 4.08 -14.08 -0.07
C GLU A 11 3.79 -13.45 -1.45
N HIS A 12 3.83 -12.12 -1.56
CA HIS A 12 3.63 -11.45 -2.84
C HIS A 12 4.76 -11.82 -3.83
N PRO A 13 4.45 -12.14 -5.10
CA PRO A 13 5.45 -12.61 -6.09
C PRO A 13 6.65 -11.67 -6.26
N SER A 14 6.48 -10.37 -6.04
CA SER A 14 7.57 -9.39 -6.10
C SER A 14 8.66 -9.62 -5.04
N PHE A 15 8.41 -10.41 -4.02
CA PHE A 15 9.35 -10.71 -2.93
C PHE A 15 9.80 -12.17 -2.89
N ALA A 16 9.41 -12.99 -3.85
CA ALA A 16 9.84 -14.39 -3.94
C ALA A 16 11.36 -14.49 -4.09
N ASP A 17 11.99 -15.48 -3.47
CA ASP A 17 13.39 -15.83 -3.75
C ASP A 17 13.48 -16.60 -5.08
N LEU A 18 14.00 -15.94 -6.09
CA LEU A 18 14.20 -16.54 -7.43
C LEU A 18 15.55 -17.25 -7.55
N GLY A 19 16.34 -17.31 -6.48
CA GLY A 19 17.69 -17.90 -6.49
C GLY A 19 18.72 -17.12 -7.33
N ASN A 20 18.41 -15.86 -7.65
CA ASN A 20 19.24 -14.97 -8.48
C ASN A 20 20.04 -13.94 -7.66
N LEU A 21 19.85 -13.91 -6.35
CA LEU A 21 20.57 -13.04 -5.43
C LEU A 21 21.47 -13.89 -4.50
N ASP A 22 22.67 -13.40 -4.26
CA ASP A 22 23.55 -13.96 -3.26
C ASP A 22 22.99 -13.75 -1.84
N ALA A 23 23.57 -14.43 -0.86
CA ALA A 23 23.27 -14.20 0.53
C ALA A 23 23.57 -12.73 0.91
N PRO A 24 22.69 -12.05 1.67
CA PRO A 24 22.91 -10.67 2.07
C PRO A 24 24.15 -10.54 2.98
N PRO A 25 24.82 -9.38 2.99
CA PRO A 25 25.89 -9.11 3.93
C PRO A 25 25.37 -9.15 5.38
N ALA A 26 26.26 -9.39 6.34
CA ALA A 26 25.89 -9.32 7.75
C ALA A 26 25.40 -7.91 8.14
N PRO A 27 24.52 -7.79 9.15
CA PRO A 27 24.12 -6.49 9.68
C PRO A 27 25.32 -5.66 10.15
N ALA A 28 25.29 -4.35 9.90
CA ALA A 28 26.35 -3.44 10.31
C ALA A 28 26.53 -3.38 11.84
N GLY A 29 25.46 -3.46 12.60
CA GLY A 29 25.44 -3.53 14.05
C GLY A 29 25.81 -4.93 14.62
N GLY A 30 26.06 -5.92 13.77
CA GLY A 30 26.28 -7.31 14.17
C GLY A 30 24.98 -8.06 14.47
N GLY A 31 25.09 -9.35 14.82
CA GLY A 31 23.91 -10.19 15.11
C GLY A 31 23.19 -10.69 13.85
N SER A 32 21.88 -10.79 13.92
CA SER A 32 21.00 -11.21 12.82
C SER A 32 19.86 -10.22 12.64
N ARG A 33 19.39 -10.03 11.41
CA ARG A 33 18.18 -9.28 11.13
C ARG A 33 16.96 -9.99 11.68
N GLU A 34 15.99 -9.22 12.15
CA GLU A 34 14.70 -9.76 12.52
C GLU A 34 13.95 -10.27 11.28
N CYS A 35 13.18 -11.34 11.44
CA CYS A 35 12.29 -11.87 10.44
C CYS A 35 10.98 -12.26 11.13
N ASN A 36 10.10 -11.31 11.27
CA ASN A 36 8.84 -11.49 11.98
C ASN A 36 7.65 -11.02 11.14
N TYR A 37 7.18 -11.89 10.27
CA TYR A 37 5.95 -11.65 9.48
C TYR A 37 4.71 -12.35 10.08
N GLY A 38 4.89 -13.07 11.20
CA GLY A 38 3.81 -13.84 11.81
C GLY A 38 3.21 -14.87 10.87
N ASP A 39 2.04 -15.37 11.26
CA ASP A 39 1.28 -16.31 10.45
C ASP A 39 0.56 -15.59 9.30
N ASN A 40 0.40 -16.25 8.17
CA ASN A 40 -0.46 -15.74 7.10
C ASN A 40 -1.93 -15.91 7.51
N PRO A 41 -2.69 -14.81 7.69
CA PRO A 41 -4.08 -14.89 8.14
C PRO A 41 -5.02 -15.55 7.13
N LEU A 42 -4.60 -15.69 5.85
CA LEU A 42 -5.35 -16.41 4.82
C LEU A 42 -5.07 -17.92 4.84
N THR A 43 -3.93 -18.35 5.39
CA THR A 43 -3.49 -19.75 5.46
C THR A 43 -2.87 -20.09 6.82
N PRO A 44 -3.56 -19.85 7.96
CA PRO A 44 -2.95 -19.78 9.29
C PRO A 44 -2.34 -21.09 9.83
N ALA A 45 -2.54 -22.21 9.16
CA ALA A 45 -2.02 -23.51 9.64
C ALA A 45 -0.73 -23.97 8.93
N VAL A 46 -0.22 -23.23 7.95
CA VAL A 46 0.77 -23.78 7.01
C VAL A 46 2.01 -22.90 6.85
N ASP A 47 1.95 -21.59 7.10
CA ASP A 47 2.97 -20.67 6.60
C ASP A 47 3.46 -19.67 7.66
N VAL A 48 4.45 -20.07 8.47
CA VAL A 48 5.36 -19.09 9.06
C VAL A 48 6.35 -18.70 7.95
N PHE A 49 6.29 -17.46 7.48
CA PHE A 49 7.21 -16.97 6.46
C PHE A 49 8.65 -16.95 7.00
N ALA A 50 9.57 -17.57 6.27
CA ALA A 50 10.98 -17.51 6.56
C ALA A 50 11.66 -16.53 5.59
N CYS A 51 12.42 -15.58 6.12
CA CYS A 51 13.20 -14.65 5.30
C CYS A 51 14.22 -15.39 4.44
N GLN A 52 14.46 -14.85 3.28
CA GLN A 52 15.26 -15.48 2.22
C GLN A 52 16.10 -14.41 1.49
N ASN A 53 16.78 -14.78 0.40
CA ASN A 53 17.72 -13.86 -0.24
C ASN A 53 17.08 -12.66 -0.96
N LYS A 54 15.76 -12.54 -1.02
CA LYS A 54 15.08 -11.36 -1.57
C LYS A 54 14.52 -10.48 -0.46
N LEU A 55 13.65 -11.02 0.36
CA LEU A 55 13.10 -10.37 1.55
C LEU A 55 13.93 -10.88 2.75
N ILE A 56 14.98 -10.14 3.07
CA ILE A 56 16.05 -10.59 3.97
C ILE A 56 15.74 -10.37 5.44
N GLY A 57 14.65 -9.65 5.75
CA GLY A 57 14.19 -9.42 7.09
C GLY A 57 12.91 -8.62 7.11
N GLY A 58 12.29 -8.57 8.28
CA GLY A 58 11.10 -7.78 8.58
C GLY A 58 10.94 -7.60 10.06
N ALA A 59 10.88 -6.35 10.50
CA ALA A 59 10.71 -5.95 11.87
C ALA A 59 9.51 -5.01 12.02
N HIS A 60 8.92 -4.93 13.19
CA HIS A 60 7.82 -4.01 13.48
C HIS A 60 8.21 -3.04 14.59
N PHE A 61 7.74 -1.82 14.48
CA PHE A 61 7.94 -0.72 15.41
C PHE A 61 6.62 0.01 15.64
N THR A 62 5.56 -0.73 15.93
CA THR A 62 4.20 -0.22 16.12
C THR A 62 3.77 -0.20 17.59
N ASP A 63 4.72 -0.27 18.53
CA ASP A 63 4.40 -0.36 19.96
C ASP A 63 3.56 0.83 20.44
N PHE A 64 3.87 2.05 19.99
CA PHE A 64 3.09 3.23 20.34
C PHE A 64 1.73 3.21 19.64
N TYR A 65 1.71 2.91 18.34
CA TYR A 65 0.48 2.76 17.59
C TYR A 65 -0.46 1.73 18.25
N ASP A 66 0.05 0.55 18.54
CA ASP A 66 -0.73 -0.55 19.11
C ASP A 66 -1.27 -0.23 20.50
N SER A 67 -0.50 0.53 21.31
CA SER A 67 -0.93 0.95 22.63
C SER A 67 -1.99 2.06 22.62
N PHE A 68 -2.00 2.90 21.57
CA PHE A 68 -2.83 4.09 21.48
C PHE A 68 -4.07 3.90 20.60
N VAL A 69 -3.94 3.21 19.48
CA VAL A 69 -5.02 2.94 18.49
C VAL A 69 -5.46 1.48 18.58
N GLY A 70 -4.53 0.54 18.38
CA GLY A 70 -4.73 -0.89 18.63
C GLY A 70 -5.71 -1.59 17.68
N ASP A 71 -5.85 -1.12 16.44
CA ASP A 71 -6.78 -1.66 15.44
C ASP A 71 -6.08 -2.43 14.30
N ASP A 72 -4.77 -2.66 14.41
CA ASP A 72 -4.02 -3.38 13.37
C ASP A 72 -4.23 -4.90 13.48
N PRO A 73 -4.83 -5.55 12.45
CA PRO A 73 -5.05 -6.99 12.45
C PRO A 73 -3.75 -7.81 12.35
N THR A 74 -2.62 -7.17 12.03
CA THR A 74 -1.29 -7.78 11.93
C THR A 74 -0.31 -7.20 12.96
N ALA A 75 -0.85 -6.63 14.06
CA ALA A 75 -0.06 -6.07 15.15
C ALA A 75 1.02 -7.04 15.64
N GLY A 76 2.19 -6.50 16.02
CA GLY A 76 3.32 -7.29 16.49
C GLY A 76 4.09 -8.02 15.39
N THR A 77 3.82 -7.74 14.11
CA THR A 77 4.52 -8.33 12.96
C THR A 77 4.85 -7.28 11.90
N ALA A 78 5.78 -7.59 11.01
CA ALA A 78 6.11 -6.77 9.83
C ALA A 78 5.14 -6.99 8.65
N ARG A 79 4.08 -7.77 8.84
CA ARG A 79 3.09 -8.06 7.80
C ARG A 79 2.23 -6.83 7.53
N ASP A 80 2.00 -6.56 6.25
CA ASP A 80 1.16 -5.46 5.80
C ASP A 80 -0.33 -5.76 6.01
N SER A 81 -1.06 -4.80 6.56
CA SER A 81 -2.52 -4.83 6.70
C SER A 81 -3.24 -3.77 5.87
N ASN A 82 -2.47 -2.92 5.19
CA ASN A 82 -2.96 -1.76 4.43
C ASN A 82 -2.74 -1.91 2.92
N GLY A 83 -1.61 -2.51 2.52
CA GLY A 83 -1.16 -2.64 1.13
C GLY A 83 -0.23 -1.53 0.67
N HIS A 84 -0.04 -0.47 1.45
CA HIS A 84 0.80 0.66 1.06
C HIS A 84 2.29 0.28 1.04
N GLY A 85 2.83 -0.30 2.10
CA GLY A 85 4.22 -0.74 2.16
C GLY A 85 4.54 -1.86 1.16
N THR A 86 3.62 -2.81 0.96
CA THR A 86 3.78 -3.81 -0.12
C THR A 86 3.92 -3.14 -1.48
N HIS A 87 3.15 -2.09 -1.76
CA HIS A 87 3.20 -1.33 -3.00
C HIS A 87 4.52 -0.55 -3.14
N THR A 88 4.94 0.19 -2.11
CA THR A 88 6.16 1.01 -2.15
C THR A 88 7.42 0.15 -2.25
N ALA A 89 7.55 -0.88 -1.44
CA ALA A 89 8.66 -1.82 -1.50
C ALA A 89 8.74 -2.56 -2.85
N SER A 90 7.60 -3.03 -3.39
CA SER A 90 7.59 -3.72 -4.68
C SER A 90 7.87 -2.79 -5.86
N THR A 91 7.42 -1.53 -5.80
CA THR A 91 7.75 -0.52 -6.82
C THR A 91 9.24 -0.18 -6.80
N SER A 92 9.83 -0.07 -5.62
CA SER A 92 11.26 0.25 -5.46
C SER A 92 12.14 -0.93 -5.84
N ALA A 93 11.91 -2.09 -5.28
CA ALA A 93 12.84 -3.21 -5.31
C ALA A 93 12.20 -4.57 -5.63
N GLY A 94 10.95 -4.62 -6.10
CA GLY A 94 10.29 -5.88 -6.44
C GLY A 94 10.98 -6.65 -7.55
N ASN A 95 10.91 -7.98 -7.47
CA ASN A 95 11.43 -8.89 -8.49
C ASN A 95 10.78 -8.67 -9.86
N ILE A 96 11.39 -9.27 -10.89
CA ILE A 96 10.73 -9.49 -12.17
C ILE A 96 9.62 -10.53 -11.98
N VAL A 97 8.39 -10.17 -12.35
CA VAL A 97 7.23 -11.05 -12.42
C VAL A 97 6.77 -11.07 -13.88
N ASP A 98 6.99 -12.18 -14.57
CA ASP A 98 6.74 -12.27 -16.02
C ASP A 98 5.25 -12.24 -16.37
N HIS A 99 4.40 -12.69 -15.47
CA HIS A 99 2.95 -12.72 -15.61
C HIS A 99 2.27 -12.12 -14.38
N ALA A 100 2.10 -10.80 -14.38
CA ALA A 100 1.42 -10.10 -13.30
C ALA A 100 -0.10 -10.21 -13.48
N VAL A 101 -0.72 -11.12 -12.74
CA VAL A 101 -2.18 -11.31 -12.79
C VAL A 101 -2.86 -10.38 -11.80
N VAL A 102 -3.67 -9.44 -12.30
CA VAL A 102 -4.47 -8.52 -11.49
C VAL A 102 -5.94 -8.79 -11.79
N GLN A 103 -6.69 -9.19 -10.78
CA GLN A 103 -8.12 -9.55 -10.88
C GLN A 103 -8.41 -10.55 -12.01
N GLY A 104 -7.59 -11.59 -12.11
CA GLY A 104 -7.74 -12.65 -13.12
C GLY A 104 -7.20 -12.31 -14.51
N VAL A 105 -6.72 -11.09 -14.74
CA VAL A 105 -6.18 -10.64 -16.04
C VAL A 105 -4.67 -10.57 -15.97
N ASP A 106 -3.99 -11.26 -16.90
CA ASP A 106 -2.53 -11.16 -17.09
C ASP A 106 -2.19 -9.79 -17.69
N ARG A 107 -1.46 -8.98 -16.94
CA ARG A 107 -0.99 -7.64 -17.34
C ARG A 107 0.41 -7.65 -17.93
N GLY A 108 0.97 -8.84 -18.12
CA GLY A 108 2.32 -9.01 -18.63
C GLY A 108 3.39 -8.84 -17.56
N ARG A 109 4.59 -8.55 -18.03
CA ARG A 109 5.77 -8.46 -17.18
C ARG A 109 5.84 -7.14 -16.43
N ILE A 110 6.07 -7.22 -15.12
CA ILE A 110 6.36 -6.09 -14.24
C ILE A 110 7.64 -6.33 -13.45
N GLN A 111 8.23 -5.27 -12.91
CA GLN A 111 9.33 -5.31 -11.96
C GLN A 111 9.42 -3.99 -11.20
N GLY A 112 10.07 -4.00 -10.04
CA GLY A 112 10.55 -2.81 -9.37
C GLY A 112 11.72 -2.14 -10.11
N LEU A 113 12.08 -0.93 -9.69
CA LEU A 113 13.19 -0.21 -10.32
C LEU A 113 14.56 -0.86 -10.04
N ALA A 114 14.73 -1.47 -8.87
CA ALA A 114 15.95 -2.17 -8.45
C ALA A 114 15.67 -3.66 -8.14
N PRO A 115 15.31 -4.49 -9.12
CA PRO A 115 14.90 -5.87 -8.89
C PRO A 115 16.03 -6.76 -8.31
N GLY A 116 17.28 -6.35 -8.45
CA GLY A 116 18.45 -7.00 -7.86
C GLY A 116 18.78 -6.59 -6.42
N ALA A 117 18.00 -5.72 -5.79
CA ALA A 117 18.22 -5.31 -4.41
C ALA A 117 17.62 -6.31 -3.40
N TRP A 118 18.31 -6.51 -2.28
CA TRP A 118 17.73 -7.10 -1.08
C TRP A 118 16.74 -6.14 -0.44
N VAL A 119 15.66 -6.66 0.12
CA VAL A 119 14.60 -5.87 0.78
C VAL A 119 14.58 -6.21 2.26
N MET A 120 14.54 -5.16 3.09
CA MET A 120 14.28 -5.21 4.53
C MET A 120 13.08 -4.33 4.82
N GLU A 121 12.12 -4.83 5.58
CA GLU A 121 10.91 -4.12 5.94
C GLU A 121 10.95 -3.67 7.41
N TYR A 122 10.50 -2.44 7.66
CA TYR A 122 10.35 -1.84 8.98
C TYR A 122 8.95 -1.26 9.10
N LYS A 123 8.03 -2.05 9.61
CA LYS A 123 6.65 -1.62 9.79
C LYS A 123 6.53 -0.62 10.92
N VAL A 124 6.03 0.58 10.60
CA VAL A 124 5.80 1.68 11.55
C VAL A 124 4.36 2.19 11.54
N CYS A 125 3.53 1.72 10.62
CA CYS A 125 2.16 2.18 10.44
C CYS A 125 1.17 1.05 10.63
N GLY A 126 0.07 1.35 11.30
CA GLY A 126 -1.16 0.57 11.23
C GLY A 126 -2.21 1.24 10.34
N PRO A 127 -3.45 0.69 10.28
CA PRO A 127 -4.53 1.21 9.43
C PRO A 127 -4.88 2.69 9.65
N GLY A 128 -4.71 3.19 10.87
CA GLY A 128 -5.03 4.57 11.26
C GLY A 128 -3.89 5.58 11.07
N GLY A 129 -2.69 5.14 10.67
CA GLY A 129 -1.53 6.03 10.43
C GLY A 129 -0.23 5.58 11.09
N CYS A 130 0.71 6.50 11.20
CA CYS A 130 2.08 6.26 11.67
C CYS A 130 2.46 7.29 12.74
N TYR A 131 3.28 6.91 13.70
CA TYR A 131 3.69 7.80 14.78
C TYR A 131 5.21 8.06 14.76
N PRO A 132 5.67 9.30 14.97
CA PRO A 132 7.08 9.65 14.90
C PRO A 132 8.00 8.82 15.80
N VAL A 133 7.54 8.43 16.98
CA VAL A 133 8.33 7.63 17.94
C VAL A 133 8.61 6.22 17.38
N ASP A 134 7.65 5.63 16.68
CA ASP A 134 7.80 4.32 16.05
C ASP A 134 8.75 4.42 14.84
N VAL A 135 8.61 5.49 14.06
CA VAL A 135 9.48 5.77 12.90
C VAL A 135 10.95 5.97 13.30
N THR A 136 11.22 6.76 14.35
CA THR A 136 12.61 7.03 14.78
C THR A 136 13.33 5.74 15.18
N ARG A 137 12.64 4.82 15.87
CA ARG A 137 13.18 3.50 16.22
C ARG A 137 13.47 2.62 14.99
N ALA A 138 12.59 2.69 13.99
CA ALA A 138 12.77 1.96 12.74
C ALA A 138 13.98 2.48 11.94
N VAL A 139 14.20 3.80 11.90
CA VAL A 139 15.38 4.41 11.26
C VAL A 139 16.66 3.96 11.95
N GLU A 140 16.69 3.98 13.29
CA GLU A 140 17.84 3.48 14.06
C GLU A 140 18.15 2.01 13.73
N GLN A 141 17.13 1.16 13.69
CA GLN A 141 17.31 -0.25 13.35
C GLN A 141 17.79 -0.43 11.89
N ALA A 142 17.27 0.35 10.96
CA ALA A 142 17.70 0.29 9.56
C ALA A 142 19.20 0.60 9.40
N ILE A 143 19.72 1.56 10.17
CA ILE A 143 21.16 1.86 10.23
C ILE A 143 21.95 0.65 10.77
N LEU A 144 21.47 0.03 11.85
CA LEU A 144 22.11 -1.14 12.47
C LEU A 144 22.08 -2.36 11.56
N ASP A 145 21.02 -2.56 10.80
CA ASP A 145 20.89 -3.64 9.80
C ASP A 145 21.76 -3.41 8.57
N GLY A 146 22.29 -2.21 8.40
CA GLY A 146 23.21 -1.88 7.32
C GLY A 146 22.51 -1.73 5.98
N VAL A 147 21.36 -1.08 5.94
CA VAL A 147 20.73 -0.70 4.67
C VAL A 147 21.52 0.43 4.02
N ASP A 148 21.55 0.46 2.70
CA ASP A 148 22.21 1.55 1.94
C ASP A 148 21.23 2.71 1.66
N VAL A 149 19.96 2.37 1.49
CA VAL A 149 18.88 3.32 1.15
C VAL A 149 17.63 3.01 1.96
N ILE A 150 17.03 4.06 2.51
CA ILE A 150 15.69 4.01 3.12
C ILE A 150 14.69 4.65 2.16
N ASN A 151 13.58 3.97 1.88
CA ASN A 151 12.37 4.57 1.34
C ASN A 151 11.43 4.94 2.48
N TYR A 152 10.90 6.16 2.43
CA TYR A 152 9.95 6.67 3.41
C TYR A 152 8.79 7.38 2.69
N SER A 153 7.75 6.63 2.37
CA SER A 153 6.59 7.13 1.62
C SER A 153 5.46 7.60 2.54
N ILE A 154 5.81 8.27 3.63
CA ILE A 154 4.90 8.80 4.66
C ILE A 154 5.06 10.32 4.70
N SER A 155 3.95 11.05 4.92
CA SER A 155 3.95 12.52 5.01
C SER A 155 4.45 13.03 6.37
N GLY A 156 4.96 14.25 6.42
CA GLY A 156 5.44 14.91 7.64
C GLY A 156 6.75 15.66 7.44
N GLY A 157 7.43 16.03 8.53
CA GLY A 157 8.77 16.63 8.45
C GLY A 157 8.80 18.06 7.91
N ASP A 158 7.78 18.86 8.20
CA ASP A 158 7.73 20.29 7.83
C ASP A 158 8.67 21.19 8.68
N GLN A 159 9.23 20.64 9.77
CA GLN A 159 10.15 21.30 10.68
C GLN A 159 11.52 20.62 10.68
N PRO A 160 12.36 20.84 9.66
CA PRO A 160 13.54 20.00 9.39
C PRO A 160 14.58 19.91 10.51
N PHE A 161 14.64 20.90 11.38
CA PHE A 161 15.65 20.97 12.45
C PHE A 161 15.13 20.61 13.85
N THR A 162 13.85 20.29 13.98
CA THR A 162 13.21 19.99 15.27
C THR A 162 12.31 18.78 15.23
N ASP A 163 11.87 18.34 14.06
CA ASP A 163 11.09 17.12 13.89
C ASP A 163 11.95 15.89 14.22
N PRO A 164 11.52 14.99 15.11
CA PRO A 164 12.33 13.85 15.52
C PRO A 164 12.62 12.87 14.39
N VAL A 165 11.72 12.72 13.40
CA VAL A 165 11.92 11.86 12.24
C VAL A 165 13.00 12.46 11.33
N GLU A 166 12.94 13.78 11.06
CA GLU A 166 13.96 14.46 10.28
C GLU A 166 15.35 14.39 10.94
N LEU A 167 15.41 14.44 12.27
CA LEU A 167 16.66 14.28 13.01
C LEU A 167 17.18 12.85 12.96
N ALA A 168 16.30 11.83 12.98
CA ALA A 168 16.70 10.44 12.75
C ALA A 168 17.24 10.23 11.32
N PHE A 169 16.68 10.92 10.33
CA PHE A 169 17.22 10.91 8.97
C PHE A 169 18.60 11.61 8.86
N LEU A 170 18.89 12.59 9.72
CA LEU A 170 20.25 13.14 9.83
C LEU A 170 21.23 12.08 10.36
N ASP A 171 20.83 11.26 11.32
CA ASP A 171 21.65 10.16 11.82
C ASP A 171 21.88 9.09 10.71
N ALA A 172 20.84 8.78 9.94
CA ALA A 172 20.97 7.91 8.76
C ALA A 172 21.97 8.49 7.73
N TYR A 173 21.88 9.79 7.42
CA TYR A 173 22.81 10.46 6.55
C TYR A 173 24.26 10.41 7.10
N ALA A 174 24.44 10.63 8.40
CA ALA A 174 25.75 10.52 9.05
C ALA A 174 26.33 9.09 9.01
N ALA A 175 25.46 8.09 8.94
CA ALA A 175 25.81 6.68 8.75
C ALA A 175 26.00 6.27 7.26
N ASN A 176 25.98 7.22 6.33
CA ASN A 176 25.98 7.01 4.87
C ASN A 176 24.79 6.23 4.32
N VAL A 177 23.65 6.32 4.96
CA VAL A 177 22.38 5.79 4.47
C VAL A 177 21.61 6.91 3.76
N VAL A 178 21.22 6.68 2.52
CA VAL A 178 20.43 7.65 1.74
C VAL A 178 18.97 7.51 2.11
N VAL A 179 18.30 8.61 2.46
CA VAL A 179 16.87 8.65 2.73
C VAL A 179 16.14 9.29 1.54
N SER A 180 15.22 8.56 0.94
CA SER A 180 14.28 9.04 -0.07
C SER A 180 12.89 9.12 0.56
N ALA A 181 12.37 10.33 0.70
CA ALA A 181 11.06 10.58 1.31
C ALA A 181 10.08 11.21 0.31
N SER A 182 8.78 11.00 0.52
CA SER A 182 7.75 11.63 -0.30
C SER A 182 7.63 13.12 -0.03
N ALA A 183 7.28 13.92 -1.04
CA ALA A 183 6.92 15.33 -0.83
C ALA A 183 5.51 15.52 -0.27
N GLY A 184 4.85 14.44 0.17
CA GLY A 184 3.49 14.45 0.68
C GLY A 184 2.42 14.57 -0.40
N ASN A 185 1.18 14.73 0.05
CA ASN A 185 -0.03 14.72 -0.78
C ASN A 185 -0.84 16.04 -0.72
N SER A 186 -0.26 17.10 -0.16
CA SER A 186 -0.95 18.39 0.08
C SER A 186 -0.89 19.36 -1.11
N GLY A 187 -0.13 19.01 -2.18
CA GLY A 187 -0.02 19.81 -3.40
C GLY A 187 -1.35 19.93 -4.16
N PRO A 188 -1.38 20.75 -5.26
CA PRO A 188 -0.27 21.43 -5.92
C PRO A 188 -0.01 22.87 -5.42
N GLY A 189 -0.57 23.28 -4.31
CA GLY A 189 -0.37 24.63 -3.76
C GLY A 189 1.07 24.94 -3.41
N ALA A 190 1.38 26.21 -3.18
CA ALA A 190 2.69 26.61 -2.69
C ALA A 190 2.89 26.18 -1.22
N GLN A 191 4.12 25.85 -0.86
CA GLN A 191 4.50 25.48 0.52
C GLN A 191 3.76 24.25 1.05
N THR A 192 3.57 23.24 0.21
CA THR A 192 2.88 21.98 0.58
C THR A 192 3.81 20.76 0.54
N ALA A 193 5.12 20.97 0.30
CA ALA A 193 6.08 19.87 0.33
C ALA A 193 6.44 19.51 1.77
N ASP A 194 6.46 18.24 2.04
CA ASP A 194 6.93 17.60 3.27
C ASP A 194 8.44 17.32 3.19
N HIS A 195 9.06 16.90 4.29
CA HIS A 195 10.46 16.48 4.39
C HIS A 195 11.46 17.48 3.82
N LEU A 196 11.51 18.66 4.44
CA LEU A 196 12.29 19.82 3.95
C LEU A 196 13.76 19.80 4.38
N SER A 197 14.24 18.77 5.03
CA SER A 197 15.63 18.70 5.52
C SER A 197 16.63 18.55 4.37
N PRO A 198 17.81 19.18 4.47
CA PRO A 198 18.81 19.15 3.39
C PRO A 198 19.56 17.82 3.27
N TRP A 199 19.36 16.89 4.19
CA TRP A 199 19.95 15.54 4.19
C TRP A 199 19.01 14.46 3.64
N THR A 200 17.81 14.84 3.22
CA THR A 200 16.79 13.93 2.67
C THR A 200 16.56 14.23 1.19
N ILE A 201 16.39 13.19 0.37
CA ILE A 201 15.94 13.33 -1.02
C ILE A 201 14.42 13.34 -1.01
N THR A 202 13.83 14.52 -1.17
CA THR A 202 12.37 14.69 -1.20
C THR A 202 11.84 14.57 -2.61
N VAL A 203 10.93 13.62 -2.85
CA VAL A 203 10.42 13.25 -4.17
C VAL A 203 8.95 13.60 -4.30
N GLY A 204 8.64 14.48 -5.23
CA GLY A 204 7.27 14.86 -5.61
C GLY A 204 6.68 13.94 -6.65
N ALA A 205 5.36 13.69 -6.54
CA ALA A 205 4.61 13.01 -7.58
C ALA A 205 4.34 13.92 -8.78
N SER A 206 4.34 13.34 -9.97
CA SER A 206 3.93 14.02 -11.19
C SER A 206 2.85 13.22 -11.94
N THR A 207 2.10 13.90 -12.77
CA THR A 207 1.20 13.25 -13.71
C THR A 207 1.97 12.62 -14.88
N GLN A 208 1.36 11.63 -15.50
CA GLN A 208 1.86 10.98 -16.71
C GLN A 208 0.74 10.87 -17.74
N ASP A 209 1.07 10.57 -18.97
CA ASP A 209 0.14 10.45 -20.09
C ASP A 209 -0.50 9.03 -20.22
N ARG A 210 -0.17 8.10 -19.34
CA ARG A 210 -0.81 6.79 -19.30
C ARG A 210 -2.12 6.86 -18.53
N MET A 211 -3.18 6.38 -19.15
CA MET A 211 -4.52 6.34 -18.57
C MET A 211 -5.15 4.97 -18.81
N TRP A 212 -5.87 4.47 -17.82
CA TRP A 212 -6.71 3.28 -17.93
C TRP A 212 -8.15 3.75 -18.16
N LEU A 213 -8.53 3.95 -19.41
CA LEU A 213 -9.85 4.47 -19.76
C LEU A 213 -10.85 3.34 -19.95
N THR A 214 -12.07 3.61 -19.56
CA THR A 214 -13.24 2.76 -19.81
C THR A 214 -14.48 3.61 -19.93
N ASP A 215 -15.42 3.19 -20.77
CA ASP A 215 -16.70 3.84 -20.91
C ASP A 215 -17.74 3.19 -19.98
N LEU A 216 -18.41 4.01 -19.20
CA LEU A 216 -19.60 3.62 -18.45
C LEU A 216 -20.84 4.07 -19.23
N ASN A 217 -21.53 3.12 -19.84
CA ASN A 217 -22.77 3.37 -20.57
C ASN A 217 -23.96 3.19 -19.63
N LEU A 218 -24.68 4.27 -19.38
CA LEU A 218 -25.84 4.32 -18.49
C LEU A 218 -27.12 4.52 -19.29
N THR A 219 -28.19 3.82 -18.90
CA THR A 219 -29.54 4.08 -19.41
C THR A 219 -30.44 4.46 -18.25
N ALA A 220 -31.00 5.64 -18.29
CA ALA A 220 -31.95 6.12 -17.28
C ALA A 220 -33.34 5.45 -17.45
N GLY A 221 -34.17 5.48 -16.41
CA GLY A 221 -35.50 4.85 -16.43
C GLY A 221 -36.48 5.46 -17.43
N ASN A 222 -36.20 6.66 -17.94
CA ASN A 222 -36.95 7.32 -19.01
C ASN A 222 -36.44 6.97 -20.44
N GLY A 223 -35.39 6.14 -20.53
CA GLY A 223 -34.78 5.71 -21.78
C GLY A 223 -33.63 6.59 -22.27
N ASP A 224 -33.31 7.68 -21.60
CA ASP A 224 -32.14 8.50 -21.94
C ASP A 224 -30.84 7.72 -21.69
N THR A 225 -29.86 7.88 -22.58
CA THR A 225 -28.57 7.23 -22.49
C THR A 225 -27.45 8.23 -22.26
N TYR A 226 -26.49 7.86 -21.43
CA TYR A 226 -25.32 8.67 -21.10
C TYR A 226 -24.08 7.79 -21.16
N THR A 227 -23.02 8.30 -21.78
CA THR A 227 -21.69 7.68 -21.72
C THR A 227 -20.79 8.58 -20.88
N VAL A 228 -20.18 7.99 -19.87
CA VAL A 228 -19.21 8.67 -18.98
C VAL A 228 -17.89 7.95 -19.10
N GLU A 229 -16.85 8.68 -19.52
CA GLU A 229 -15.49 8.15 -19.48
C GLU A 229 -15.00 8.10 -18.03
N GLY A 230 -14.45 6.98 -17.64
CA GLY A 230 -13.89 6.74 -16.32
C GLY A 230 -12.60 5.94 -16.39
N THR A 231 -12.15 5.45 -15.25
CA THR A 231 -10.93 4.63 -15.13
C THR A 231 -11.27 3.27 -14.56
N SER A 232 -10.81 2.21 -15.22
CA SER A 232 -10.89 0.84 -14.70
C SER A 232 -9.64 0.06 -15.03
N ILE A 233 -9.14 -0.70 -14.06
CA ILE A 233 -8.04 -1.67 -14.24
C ILE A 233 -8.54 -3.08 -14.60
N VAL A 234 -9.85 -3.31 -14.60
CA VAL A 234 -10.46 -4.58 -14.98
C VAL A 234 -10.38 -4.75 -16.49
N GLY A 235 -10.00 -5.93 -16.96
CA GLY A 235 -9.80 -6.19 -18.39
C GLY A 235 -11.07 -6.44 -19.16
N GLU A 236 -12.03 -7.10 -18.56
CA GLU A 236 -13.32 -7.41 -19.17
C GLU A 236 -14.41 -6.57 -18.50
N GLY A 237 -15.27 -6.00 -19.31
CA GLY A 237 -16.42 -5.24 -18.83
C GLY A 237 -17.63 -6.14 -18.54
N ILE A 238 -18.73 -5.50 -18.19
CA ILE A 238 -20.04 -6.15 -18.05
C ILE A 238 -20.76 -6.00 -19.39
N ASP A 239 -20.95 -7.11 -20.10
CA ASP A 239 -21.50 -7.12 -21.46
C ASP A 239 -23.03 -6.91 -21.53
N SER A 240 -23.72 -7.14 -20.43
CA SER A 240 -25.18 -6.99 -20.37
C SER A 240 -25.57 -5.92 -19.37
N PRO A 241 -26.52 -5.04 -19.69
CA PRO A 241 -26.97 -4.01 -18.77
C PRO A 241 -27.48 -4.59 -17.45
N LEU A 242 -26.96 -4.06 -16.32
CA LEU A 242 -27.39 -4.44 -14.97
C LEU A 242 -27.93 -3.21 -14.23
N PRO A 243 -28.87 -3.38 -13.30
CA PRO A 243 -29.34 -2.28 -12.46
C PRO A 243 -28.22 -1.69 -11.64
N VAL A 244 -28.12 -0.34 -11.62
CA VAL A 244 -27.21 0.40 -10.74
C VAL A 244 -27.97 0.82 -9.49
N VAL A 245 -27.40 0.57 -8.32
CA VAL A 245 -27.95 0.98 -7.02
C VAL A 245 -26.93 1.81 -6.25
N MET A 246 -27.42 2.86 -5.55
CA MET A 246 -26.59 3.66 -4.66
C MET A 246 -26.44 2.93 -3.32
N ALA A 247 -25.22 2.68 -2.90
CA ALA A 247 -24.93 1.99 -1.64
C ALA A 247 -25.59 2.67 -0.42
N GLY A 248 -25.43 3.99 -0.31
CA GLY A 248 -26.00 4.78 0.79
C GLY A 248 -27.53 4.86 0.83
N SER A 249 -28.22 4.48 -0.24
CA SER A 249 -29.68 4.49 -0.34
C SER A 249 -30.28 3.08 -0.39
N THR A 250 -29.47 2.05 -0.26
CA THR A 250 -29.94 0.66 -0.31
C THR A 250 -30.37 0.21 1.09
N PRO A 251 -31.66 -0.09 1.29
CA PRO A 251 -32.13 -0.61 2.58
C PRO A 251 -31.39 -1.86 3.02
N GLY A 252 -30.93 -1.88 4.26
CA GLY A 252 -30.15 -2.99 4.83
C GLY A 252 -28.63 -2.86 4.67
N TYR A 253 -28.15 -1.85 3.93
CA TYR A 253 -26.73 -1.52 3.84
C TYR A 253 -26.42 -0.09 4.33
N ASN A 254 -26.95 0.91 3.66
CA ASN A 254 -26.87 2.34 4.03
C ASN A 254 -25.43 2.86 4.27
N ASP A 255 -24.43 2.21 3.69
CA ASP A 255 -23.01 2.59 3.77
C ASP A 255 -22.58 3.24 2.45
N THR A 256 -22.67 4.56 2.38
CA THR A 256 -22.30 5.34 1.19
C THR A 256 -20.85 5.08 0.73
N LEU A 257 -19.96 4.88 1.68
CA LEU A 257 -18.53 4.64 1.43
C LEU A 257 -18.20 3.17 1.17
N CYS A 258 -19.12 2.24 1.35
CA CYS A 258 -18.90 0.80 1.19
C CYS A 258 -17.71 0.25 2.00
N LEU A 259 -17.51 0.73 3.21
CA LEU A 259 -16.39 0.33 4.08
C LEU A 259 -16.69 -0.95 4.88
N THR A 260 -17.95 -1.37 4.92
CA THR A 260 -18.38 -2.57 5.62
C THR A 260 -18.79 -3.67 4.63
N PRO A 261 -18.58 -4.96 4.93
CA PRO A 261 -19.06 -6.06 4.10
C PRO A 261 -20.58 -6.00 3.90
N ALA A 262 -21.03 -6.10 2.67
CA ALA A 262 -22.46 -6.11 2.37
C ALA A 262 -23.09 -7.45 2.78
N PRO A 263 -24.34 -7.45 3.28
CA PRO A 263 -25.07 -8.67 3.59
C PRO A 263 -25.17 -9.59 2.36
N PRO A 264 -24.95 -10.90 2.51
CA PRO A 264 -25.02 -11.86 1.39
C PRO A 264 -26.34 -11.76 0.59
N GLY A 265 -26.23 -11.72 -0.74
CA GLY A 265 -27.37 -11.67 -1.65
C GLY A 265 -28.02 -10.30 -1.84
N LEU A 266 -27.63 -9.29 -1.08
CA LEU A 266 -28.24 -7.95 -1.16
C LEU A 266 -28.08 -7.26 -2.51
N PHE A 267 -26.92 -7.48 -3.14
CA PHE A 267 -26.52 -6.86 -4.40
C PHE A 267 -26.45 -7.83 -5.57
N GLU A 268 -27.01 -9.03 -5.43
CA GLU A 268 -27.00 -10.02 -6.50
C GLU A 268 -27.59 -9.45 -7.81
N GLY A 269 -26.83 -9.61 -8.91
CA GLY A 269 -27.19 -9.12 -10.24
C GLY A 269 -27.21 -7.58 -10.37
N LYS A 270 -26.49 -6.85 -9.53
CA LYS A 270 -26.46 -5.37 -9.54
C LYS A 270 -25.05 -4.84 -9.61
N ILE A 271 -24.94 -3.60 -10.09
CA ILE A 271 -23.76 -2.75 -9.96
C ILE A 271 -24.00 -1.78 -8.80
N VAL A 272 -23.04 -1.67 -7.88
CA VAL A 272 -23.15 -0.82 -6.70
C VAL A 272 -22.34 0.46 -6.87
N ALA A 273 -22.97 1.61 -6.71
CA ALA A 273 -22.29 2.89 -6.71
C ALA A 273 -21.89 3.27 -5.28
N CYS A 274 -20.56 3.38 -5.07
CA CYS A 274 -19.94 3.74 -3.80
C CYS A 274 -19.24 5.09 -3.92
N GLU A 275 -19.31 5.91 -2.88
CA GLU A 275 -18.58 7.16 -2.82
C GLU A 275 -17.08 6.92 -2.63
N ARG A 276 -16.25 7.71 -3.31
CA ARG A 276 -14.80 7.68 -3.16
C ARG A 276 -14.41 8.14 -1.74
N GLY A 277 -13.37 7.57 -1.21
CA GLY A 277 -12.82 7.83 0.11
C GLY A 277 -11.64 6.87 0.36
N PRO A 278 -11.33 6.52 1.59
CA PRO A 278 -10.27 5.56 1.90
C PRO A 278 -10.59 4.15 1.34
N ASN A 279 -9.56 3.31 1.28
CA ASN A 279 -9.67 1.86 1.00
C ASN A 279 -10.47 1.52 -0.29
N ARG A 280 -10.11 2.13 -1.41
CA ARG A 280 -10.88 2.05 -2.68
C ARG A 280 -11.06 0.61 -3.18
N VAL A 281 -10.04 -0.23 -3.06
CA VAL A 281 -10.10 -1.64 -3.49
C VAL A 281 -10.98 -2.46 -2.54
N LEU A 282 -10.87 -2.22 -1.23
CA LEU A 282 -11.70 -2.90 -0.22
C LEU A 282 -13.20 -2.66 -0.44
N LYS A 283 -13.59 -1.49 -0.93
CA LYS A 283 -15.00 -1.19 -1.25
C LYS A 283 -15.58 -2.18 -2.26
N GLY A 284 -14.81 -2.49 -3.33
CA GLY A 284 -15.19 -3.49 -4.32
C GLY A 284 -15.35 -4.87 -3.70
N PHE A 285 -14.40 -5.28 -2.86
CA PHE A 285 -14.50 -6.53 -2.12
C PHE A 285 -15.73 -6.60 -1.20
N ASN A 286 -16.01 -5.52 -0.47
CA ASN A 286 -17.15 -5.46 0.45
C ASN A 286 -18.49 -5.61 -0.27
N VAL A 287 -18.70 -4.93 -1.41
CA VAL A 287 -19.96 -5.08 -2.17
C VAL A 287 -20.05 -6.42 -2.89
N MET A 288 -18.92 -7.00 -3.29
CA MET A 288 -18.85 -8.35 -3.84
C MET A 288 -19.33 -9.41 -2.84
N GLN A 289 -19.08 -9.24 -1.54
CA GLN A 289 -19.63 -10.12 -0.49
C GLN A 289 -21.17 -10.15 -0.50
N GLY A 290 -21.79 -9.06 -0.93
CA GLY A 290 -23.24 -8.96 -1.14
C GLY A 290 -23.73 -9.50 -2.47
N GLY A 291 -22.86 -10.05 -3.32
CA GLY A 291 -23.21 -10.57 -4.65
C GLY A 291 -23.22 -9.50 -5.75
N ALA A 292 -22.56 -8.35 -5.56
CA ALA A 292 -22.45 -7.34 -6.62
C ALA A 292 -21.60 -7.84 -7.79
N GLU A 293 -22.07 -7.61 -9.02
CA GLU A 293 -21.36 -7.91 -10.26
C GLU A 293 -20.34 -6.84 -10.65
N GLY A 294 -20.44 -5.64 -10.07
CA GLY A 294 -19.52 -4.56 -10.30
C GLY A 294 -19.70 -3.40 -9.32
N MET A 295 -18.70 -2.50 -9.32
CA MET A 295 -18.73 -1.27 -8.52
C MET A 295 -18.44 -0.06 -9.39
N ILE A 296 -19.21 1.00 -9.19
CA ILE A 296 -18.89 2.35 -9.68
C ILE A 296 -18.39 3.16 -8.50
N LEU A 297 -17.19 3.70 -8.61
CA LEU A 297 -16.62 4.59 -7.60
C LEU A 297 -16.76 6.03 -8.08
N TYR A 298 -17.59 6.83 -7.41
CA TYR A 298 -17.85 8.22 -7.80
C TYR A 298 -17.25 9.22 -6.81
N ASN A 299 -16.84 10.39 -7.30
CA ASN A 299 -16.41 11.49 -6.46
C ASN A 299 -17.62 12.23 -5.89
N PRO A 300 -17.59 12.67 -4.60
CA PRO A 300 -18.68 13.43 -4.00
C PRO A 300 -18.80 14.87 -4.54
N SER A 301 -17.73 15.38 -5.15
CA SER A 301 -17.65 16.70 -5.77
C SER A 301 -16.74 16.67 -6.99
N LEU A 302 -16.97 17.58 -7.91
CA LEU A 302 -16.12 17.83 -9.09
C LEU A 302 -14.86 18.61 -8.68
#